data_9f0158d62c600f4d2b8614f413773bba
#
_entry.id   9f0158d62c600f4d2b8614f413773bba
#
_cell.length_a   1.000
_cell.length_b   1.000
_cell.length_c   1.000
_cell.angle_alpha   90.00
_cell.angle_beta   90.00
_cell.angle_gamma   90.00
#
_symmetry.space_group_name_H-M   'P 1'
#
loop_
_entity.id
_entity.type
_entity.pdbx_description
1 polymer ?
#
loop_
_entity_poly.entity_id
_entity_poly.type
_entity_poly.pdbx_seq_one_letter_code
_entity_poly.pdbx_strand_id
1 'polypeptide(L)'
;KDNRRKGRSMTGKTHSATGFFAGLVISHYTGCPGAMTLAMATGSVLGGLLPDIDNVHSQIGNRLPVVELIVHGCQRGIRLLSGILPRKLRENVRSMTGHRGLLHSLLVPAAMLLALPVIGNTNGIEKAFLIGMIAGNLSHLILDMLSGGVPLLIPFSVARIRVCNFRTGGIMDKLWRLVMYFG
;
A
#
# COMPACT_ATOMS: atom_id res chain seq x y z
N LYS A 1 21.40 -5.52 -21.52
CA LYS A 1 22.18 -5.46 -20.26
C LYS A 1 21.54 -4.45 -19.32
N ASP A 2 20.42 -4.76 -18.69
CA ASP A 2 19.90 -3.95 -17.58
C ASP A 2 19.19 -4.85 -16.57
N ASN A 3 19.94 -5.77 -15.98
CA ASN A 3 19.46 -6.72 -14.99
C ASN A 3 19.71 -6.25 -13.54
N ARG A 4 20.13 -5.00 -13.34
CA ARG A 4 20.51 -4.46 -12.03
C ARG A 4 19.43 -3.67 -11.29
N ARG A 5 18.25 -3.46 -11.86
CA ARG A 5 17.17 -2.67 -11.23
C ARG A 5 15.98 -3.48 -10.68
N LYS A 6 15.97 -4.79 -10.88
CA LYS A 6 14.86 -5.69 -10.50
C LYS A 6 14.93 -6.21 -9.05
N GLY A 7 15.32 -5.46 -8.05
CA GLY A 7 15.52 -6.08 -6.76
C GLY A 7 15.49 -5.19 -5.52
N ARG A 8 14.63 -4.18 -5.43
CA ARG A 8 14.66 -3.23 -4.30
C ARG A 8 13.34 -2.97 -3.57
N SER A 9 12.33 -3.81 -3.75
CA SER A 9 11.13 -3.73 -2.93
C SER A 9 10.80 -5.08 -2.33
N MET A 10 10.10 -5.13 -1.21
CA MET A 10 9.62 -6.39 -0.65
C MET A 10 8.57 -7.02 -1.56
N THR A 11 8.36 -8.35 -1.47
CA THR A 11 7.40 -9.05 -2.31
C THR A 11 5.97 -8.76 -1.85
N GLY A 12 4.99 -8.79 -2.76
CA GLY A 12 3.58 -8.67 -2.38
C GLY A 12 3.13 -9.71 -1.35
N LYS A 13 3.79 -10.89 -1.32
CA LYS A 13 3.57 -11.91 -0.27
C LYS A 13 4.00 -11.42 1.11
N THR A 14 5.07 -10.65 1.19
CA THR A 14 5.56 -10.07 2.44
C THR A 14 4.63 -8.96 2.91
N HIS A 15 4.15 -8.10 2.00
CA HIS A 15 3.18 -7.06 2.32
C HIS A 15 1.86 -7.63 2.82
N SER A 16 1.33 -8.69 2.17
CA SER A 16 0.09 -9.34 2.63
C SER A 16 0.25 -10.04 3.98
N ALA A 17 1.39 -10.72 4.22
CA ALA A 17 1.66 -11.37 5.50
C ALA A 17 1.78 -10.34 6.64
N THR A 18 2.53 -9.25 6.43
CA THR A 18 2.68 -8.18 7.43
C THR A 18 1.37 -7.45 7.67
N GLY A 19 0.59 -7.21 6.61
CA GLY A 19 -0.77 -6.67 6.74
C GLY A 19 -1.66 -7.57 7.58
N PHE A 20 -1.70 -8.86 7.28
CA PHE A 20 -2.48 -9.85 8.04
C PHE A 20 -2.12 -9.82 9.53
N PHE A 21 -0.82 -9.90 9.84
CA PHE A 21 -0.33 -9.84 11.22
C PHE A 21 -0.71 -8.53 11.91
N ALA A 22 -0.55 -7.39 11.24
CA ALA A 22 -0.95 -6.08 11.79
C ALA A 22 -2.45 -6.04 12.14
N GLY A 23 -3.31 -6.59 11.28
CA GLY A 23 -4.74 -6.70 11.54
C GLY A 23 -5.07 -7.57 12.77
N LEU A 24 -4.38 -8.70 12.91
CA LEU A 24 -4.56 -9.59 14.08
C LEU A 24 -4.10 -8.91 15.37
N VAL A 25 -2.94 -8.26 15.36
CA VAL A 25 -2.40 -7.54 16.53
C VAL A 25 -3.37 -6.46 16.99
N ILE A 26 -3.85 -5.61 16.07
CA ILE A 26 -4.81 -4.55 16.43
C ILE A 26 -6.11 -5.15 16.96
N SER A 27 -6.63 -6.20 16.32
CA SER A 27 -7.83 -6.89 16.76
C SER A 27 -7.69 -7.48 18.18
N HIS A 28 -6.53 -8.06 18.49
CA HIS A 28 -6.23 -8.59 19.82
C HIS A 28 -6.23 -7.47 20.87
N TYR A 29 -5.50 -6.37 20.63
CA TYR A 29 -5.41 -5.25 21.58
C TYR A 29 -6.73 -4.47 21.74
N THR A 30 -7.59 -4.47 20.73
CA THR A 30 -8.90 -3.80 20.78
C THR A 30 -10.01 -4.72 21.30
N GLY A 31 -9.72 -5.99 21.59
CA GLY A 31 -10.71 -6.96 22.08
C GLY A 31 -11.84 -7.23 21.10
N CYS A 32 -11.57 -7.18 19.79
CA CYS A 32 -12.59 -7.38 18.77
C CYS A 32 -13.15 -8.80 18.78
N PRO A 33 -14.48 -8.99 18.68
CA PRO A 33 -15.10 -10.32 18.51
C PRO A 33 -14.72 -10.94 17.17
N GLY A 34 -14.84 -12.26 17.04
CA GLY A 34 -14.32 -13.05 15.91
C GLY A 34 -14.67 -12.53 14.52
N ALA A 35 -15.92 -12.09 14.29
CA ALA A 35 -16.34 -11.53 13.00
C ALA A 35 -15.59 -10.22 12.66
N MET A 36 -15.40 -9.35 13.64
CA MET A 36 -14.64 -8.11 13.47
C MET A 36 -13.14 -8.39 13.30
N THR A 37 -12.59 -9.40 14.00
CA THR A 37 -11.22 -9.86 13.80
C THR A 37 -10.99 -10.30 12.38
N LEU A 38 -11.89 -11.11 11.81
CA LEU A 38 -11.81 -11.57 10.43
C LEU A 38 -11.90 -10.40 9.46
N ALA A 39 -12.82 -9.45 9.70
CA ALA A 39 -12.96 -8.26 8.87
C ALA A 39 -11.69 -7.39 8.91
N MET A 40 -11.13 -7.19 10.11
CA MET A 40 -9.90 -6.40 10.29
C MET A 40 -8.70 -7.08 9.63
N ALA A 41 -8.52 -8.38 9.80
CA ALA A 41 -7.44 -9.12 9.16
C ALA A 41 -7.56 -9.09 7.62
N THR A 42 -8.77 -9.30 7.10
CA THR A 42 -9.04 -9.23 5.65
C THR A 42 -8.79 -7.83 5.09
N GLY A 43 -9.33 -6.81 5.77
CA GLY A 43 -9.08 -5.40 5.42
C GLY A 43 -7.59 -5.07 5.40
N SER A 44 -6.85 -5.57 6.40
CA SER A 44 -5.42 -5.32 6.53
C SER A 44 -4.59 -5.99 5.41
N VAL A 45 -4.95 -7.19 4.98
CA VAL A 45 -4.35 -7.83 3.80
C VAL A 45 -4.60 -6.99 2.55
N LEU A 46 -5.83 -6.55 2.32
CA LEU A 46 -6.19 -5.74 1.16
C LEU A 46 -5.50 -4.37 1.20
N GLY A 47 -5.50 -3.72 2.36
CA GLY A 47 -4.79 -2.45 2.57
C GLY A 47 -3.29 -2.56 2.31
N GLY A 48 -2.68 -3.68 2.73
CA GLY A 48 -1.27 -3.99 2.47
C GLY A 48 -0.93 -4.25 1.01
N LEU A 49 -1.90 -4.59 0.19
CA LEU A 49 -1.72 -4.81 -1.25
C LEU A 49 -2.15 -3.61 -2.11
N LEU A 50 -2.91 -2.69 -1.53
CA LEU A 50 -3.49 -1.55 -2.24
C LEU A 50 -2.46 -0.63 -2.93
N PRO A 51 -1.33 -0.26 -2.30
CA PRO A 51 -0.34 0.60 -2.95
C PRO A 51 0.24 0.01 -4.23
N ASP A 52 0.37 -1.32 -4.28
CA ASP A 52 0.95 -2.04 -5.43
C ASP A 52 -0.06 -2.32 -6.57
N ILE A 53 -1.29 -1.83 -6.48
CA ILE A 53 -2.33 -2.05 -7.51
C ILE A 53 -1.97 -1.42 -8.86
N ASP A 54 -1.08 -0.43 -8.85
CA ASP A 54 -0.54 0.24 -10.03
C ASP A 54 0.64 -0.53 -10.68
N ASN A 55 1.03 -1.65 -10.11
CA ASN A 55 2.14 -2.46 -10.61
C ASN A 55 1.61 -3.67 -11.39
N VAL A 56 1.85 -3.71 -12.71
CA VAL A 56 1.44 -4.77 -13.65
C VAL A 56 1.85 -6.18 -13.20
N HIS A 57 2.88 -6.29 -12.37
CA HIS A 57 3.37 -7.56 -11.84
C HIS A 57 2.98 -7.78 -10.37
N SER A 58 2.04 -6.99 -9.85
CA SER A 58 1.58 -7.14 -8.46
C SER A 58 0.68 -8.36 -8.29
N GLN A 59 0.58 -8.85 -7.06
CA GLN A 59 -0.33 -9.96 -6.74
C GLN A 59 -1.80 -9.60 -6.99
N ILE A 60 -2.16 -8.34 -6.77
CA ILE A 60 -3.54 -7.87 -6.91
C ILE A 60 -3.87 -7.56 -8.37
N GLY A 61 -2.94 -6.98 -9.14
CA GLY A 61 -3.09 -6.73 -10.57
C GLY A 61 -3.38 -8.01 -11.34
N ASN A 62 -2.62 -9.06 -11.09
CA ASN A 62 -2.84 -10.37 -11.72
C ASN A 62 -4.18 -11.03 -11.34
N ARG A 63 -4.78 -10.69 -10.20
CA ARG A 63 -6.06 -11.26 -9.74
C ARG A 63 -7.27 -10.41 -10.11
N LEU A 64 -7.09 -9.12 -10.28
CA LEU A 64 -8.16 -8.16 -10.57
C LEU A 64 -7.79 -7.28 -11.79
N PRO A 65 -7.74 -7.88 -13.00
CA PRO A 65 -7.27 -7.16 -14.19
C PRO A 65 -8.14 -5.95 -14.55
N VAL A 66 -9.42 -5.97 -14.19
CA VAL A 66 -10.34 -4.83 -14.41
C VAL A 66 -9.93 -3.63 -13.54
N VAL A 67 -9.58 -3.86 -12.28
CA VAL A 67 -9.15 -2.79 -11.36
C VAL A 67 -7.82 -2.20 -11.82
N GLU A 68 -6.89 -3.05 -12.25
CA GLU A 68 -5.63 -2.61 -12.85
C GLU A 68 -5.86 -1.74 -14.10
N LEU A 69 -6.74 -2.17 -14.99
CA LEU A 69 -7.09 -1.42 -16.20
C LEU A 69 -7.67 -0.03 -15.87
N ILE A 70 -8.56 0.06 -14.87
CA ILE A 70 -9.15 1.33 -14.42
C ILE A 70 -8.05 2.25 -13.86
N VAL A 71 -7.20 1.73 -12.96
CA VAL A 71 -6.13 2.52 -12.35
C VAL A 71 -5.16 3.05 -13.41
N HIS A 72 -4.72 2.19 -14.33
CA HIS A 72 -3.84 2.58 -15.42
C HIS A 72 -4.52 3.55 -16.40
N GLY A 73 -5.80 3.34 -16.69
CA GLY A 73 -6.61 4.25 -17.52
C GLY A 73 -6.68 5.65 -16.91
N CYS A 74 -7.01 5.74 -15.62
CA CYS A 74 -7.04 7.01 -14.89
C CYS A 74 -5.66 7.69 -14.86
N GLN A 75 -4.60 6.95 -14.54
CA GLN A 75 -3.24 7.49 -14.54
C GLN A 75 -2.84 8.02 -15.92
N ARG A 76 -3.18 7.28 -16.98
CA ARG A 76 -2.90 7.69 -18.37
C ARG A 76 -3.66 8.94 -18.75
N GLY A 77 -4.96 9.03 -18.39
CA GLY A 77 -5.79 10.22 -18.59
C GLY A 77 -5.21 11.45 -17.88
N ILE A 78 -4.85 11.32 -16.61
CA ILE A 78 -4.23 12.40 -15.84
C ILE A 78 -2.91 12.87 -16.49
N ARG A 79 -2.08 11.93 -16.95
CA ARG A 79 -0.81 12.27 -17.63
C ARG A 79 -1.03 12.98 -18.97
N LEU A 80 -2.05 12.60 -19.72
CA LEU A 80 -2.38 13.28 -20.98
C LEU A 80 -2.88 14.69 -20.72
N LEU A 81 -3.83 14.87 -19.78
CA LEU A 81 -4.33 16.18 -19.38
C LEU A 81 -3.23 17.08 -18.80
N SER A 82 -2.24 16.49 -18.12
CA SER A 82 -1.08 17.24 -17.61
C SER A 82 -0.18 17.82 -18.71
N GLY A 83 -0.37 17.42 -19.97
CA GLY A 83 0.35 17.96 -21.13
C GLY A 83 0.21 19.48 -21.29
N ILE A 84 -0.92 20.04 -20.84
CA ILE A 84 -1.23 21.48 -20.90
C ILE A 84 -0.47 22.27 -19.81
N LEU A 85 0.02 21.59 -18.77
CA LEU A 85 0.65 22.23 -17.62
C LEU A 85 2.09 22.66 -17.90
N PRO A 86 2.59 23.71 -17.22
CA PRO A 86 4.00 24.08 -17.22
C PRO A 86 4.90 22.89 -16.88
N ARG A 87 6.13 22.87 -17.41
CA ARG A 87 7.06 21.73 -17.32
C ARG A 87 7.22 21.19 -15.88
N LYS A 88 7.43 22.06 -14.88
CA LYS A 88 7.59 21.68 -13.47
C LYS A 88 6.35 20.94 -12.92
N LEU A 89 5.15 21.48 -13.17
CA LEU A 89 3.90 20.86 -12.72
C LEU A 89 3.65 19.52 -13.40
N ARG A 90 3.94 19.43 -14.70
CA ARG A 90 3.83 18.18 -15.46
C ARG A 90 4.78 17.10 -14.97
N GLU A 91 6.01 17.44 -14.61
CA GLU A 91 6.98 16.53 -14.01
C GLU A 91 6.50 16.03 -12.64
N ASN A 92 5.93 16.91 -11.81
CA ASN A 92 5.32 16.52 -10.53
C ASN A 92 4.13 15.58 -10.74
N VAL A 93 3.20 15.89 -11.65
CA VAL A 93 2.05 15.01 -11.96
C VAL A 93 2.53 13.63 -12.45
N ARG A 94 3.56 13.58 -13.30
CA ARG A 94 4.15 12.33 -13.77
C ARG A 94 4.77 11.51 -12.62
N SER A 95 5.42 12.17 -11.67
CA SER A 95 5.96 11.52 -10.50
C SER A 95 4.86 10.98 -9.57
N MET A 96 3.79 11.75 -9.38
CA MET A 96 2.63 11.37 -8.56
C MET A 96 1.84 10.20 -9.16
N THR A 97 1.72 10.13 -10.48
CA THR A 97 0.99 9.07 -11.20
C THR A 97 1.88 7.89 -11.61
N GLY A 98 3.15 7.89 -11.22
CA GLY A 98 4.07 6.78 -11.44
C GLY A 98 3.93 5.67 -10.40
N HIS A 99 4.52 4.52 -10.69
CA HIS A 99 4.70 3.47 -9.67
C HIS A 99 5.47 4.04 -8.46
N ARG A 100 4.97 3.76 -7.26
CA ARG A 100 5.38 4.42 -6.01
C ARG A 100 5.14 5.93 -6.03
N GLY A 101 4.01 6.35 -6.62
CA GLY A 101 3.51 7.71 -6.57
C GLY A 101 2.50 7.92 -5.43
N LEU A 102 1.34 8.45 -5.78
CA LEU A 102 0.28 8.83 -4.84
C LEU A 102 -0.19 7.68 -3.94
N LEU A 103 -0.29 6.46 -4.49
CA LEU A 103 -0.75 5.28 -3.74
C LEU A 103 0.24 4.85 -2.64
N HIS A 104 1.51 5.25 -2.75
CA HIS A 104 2.54 5.00 -1.74
C HIS A 104 2.80 6.25 -0.85
N SER A 105 1.81 7.09 -0.65
CA SER A 105 1.90 8.27 0.23
C SER A 105 0.98 8.13 1.44
N LEU A 106 1.21 8.93 2.45
CA LEU A 106 0.35 9.03 3.63
C LEU A 106 -1.05 9.59 3.31
N LEU A 107 -1.26 10.12 2.10
CA LEU A 107 -2.55 10.64 1.70
C LEU A 107 -3.63 9.54 1.67
N VAL A 108 -3.27 8.32 1.24
CA VAL A 108 -4.21 7.19 1.15
C VAL A 108 -4.72 6.77 2.52
N PRO A 109 -3.86 6.41 3.51
CA PRO A 109 -4.36 6.05 4.84
C PRO A 109 -5.01 7.23 5.55
N ALA A 110 -4.59 8.49 5.29
CA ALA A 110 -5.25 9.68 5.82
C ALA A 110 -6.68 9.85 5.27
N ALA A 111 -6.88 9.65 3.96
CA ALA A 111 -8.21 9.68 3.36
C ALA A 111 -9.12 8.59 3.93
N MET A 112 -8.59 7.37 4.14
CA MET A 112 -9.33 6.29 4.81
C MET A 112 -9.68 6.64 6.25
N LEU A 113 -8.78 7.28 6.99
CA LEU A 113 -9.02 7.73 8.36
C LEU A 113 -10.14 8.77 8.42
N LEU A 114 -10.18 9.71 7.47
CA LEU A 114 -11.25 10.70 7.35
C LEU A 114 -12.59 10.09 6.96
N ALA A 115 -12.62 8.91 6.37
CA ALA A 115 -13.86 8.18 6.06
C ALA A 115 -14.45 7.44 7.28
N LEU A 116 -13.67 7.19 8.35
CA LEU A 116 -14.15 6.48 9.54
C LEU A 116 -15.39 7.09 10.19
N PRO A 117 -15.51 8.42 10.37
CA PRO A 117 -16.71 9.02 10.96
C PRO A 117 -17.95 8.85 10.10
N VAL A 118 -17.81 8.78 8.77
CA VAL A 118 -18.91 8.59 7.82
C VAL A 118 -19.54 7.19 7.97
N ILE A 119 -18.71 6.19 8.32
CA ILE A 119 -19.13 4.80 8.54
C ILE A 119 -19.63 4.59 9.98
N GLY A 120 -19.66 5.64 10.80
CA GLY A 120 -19.81 5.58 12.25
C GLY A 120 -21.10 4.96 12.81
N ASN A 121 -22.17 4.77 12.02
CA ASN A 121 -23.44 4.18 12.44
C ASN A 121 -23.67 2.75 11.93
N THR A 122 -22.65 2.12 11.33
CA THR A 122 -22.74 0.76 10.81
C THR A 122 -22.32 -0.28 11.87
N ASN A 123 -22.72 -1.50 11.63
CA ASN A 123 -22.35 -2.67 12.46
C ASN A 123 -20.83 -2.80 12.51
N GLY A 124 -20.16 -2.52 13.55
CA GLY A 124 -18.70 -2.49 13.77
C GLY A 124 -17.76 -3.27 12.82
N ILE A 125 -18.31 -4.15 11.98
CA ILE A 125 -17.60 -4.96 10.97
C ILE A 125 -16.99 -4.09 9.89
N GLU A 126 -17.74 -3.14 9.29
CA GLU A 126 -17.23 -2.25 8.25
C GLU A 126 -16.14 -1.32 8.81
N LYS A 127 -16.35 -0.87 10.03
CA LYS A 127 -15.37 -0.05 10.74
C LYS A 127 -14.10 -0.84 11.03
N ALA A 128 -14.23 -2.09 11.52
CA ALA A 128 -13.09 -2.98 11.72
C ALA A 128 -12.35 -3.27 10.40
N PHE A 129 -13.07 -3.50 9.31
CA PHE A 129 -12.49 -3.69 7.99
C PHE A 129 -11.69 -2.46 7.54
N LEU A 130 -12.25 -1.25 7.67
CA LEU A 130 -11.55 -0.01 7.27
C LEU A 130 -10.33 0.26 8.16
N ILE A 131 -10.42 0.03 9.47
CA ILE A 131 -9.26 0.12 10.36
C ILE A 131 -8.18 -0.87 9.92
N GLY A 132 -8.57 -2.10 9.58
CA GLY A 132 -7.68 -3.09 9.00
C GLY A 132 -7.01 -2.56 7.73
N MET A 133 -7.76 -1.99 6.79
CA MET A 133 -7.20 -1.42 5.56
C MET A 133 -6.17 -0.32 5.84
N ILE A 134 -6.44 0.55 6.81
CA ILE A 134 -5.49 1.58 7.23
C ILE A 134 -4.20 0.95 7.77
N ALA A 135 -4.34 -0.02 8.68
CA ALA A 135 -3.20 -0.71 9.28
C ALA A 135 -2.35 -1.44 8.24
N GLY A 136 -2.98 -2.16 7.32
CA GLY A 136 -2.30 -2.84 6.21
C GLY A 136 -1.58 -1.87 5.28
N ASN A 137 -2.22 -0.76 4.93
CA ASN A 137 -1.59 0.27 4.09
C ASN A 137 -0.37 0.89 4.77
N LEU A 138 -0.48 1.24 6.05
CA LEU A 138 0.64 1.76 6.83
C LEU A 138 1.78 0.73 6.93
N SER A 139 1.46 -0.55 7.16
CA SER A 139 2.46 -1.62 7.21
C SER A 139 3.22 -1.76 5.88
N HIS A 140 2.52 -1.62 4.75
CA HIS A 140 3.14 -1.60 3.42
C HIS A 140 4.12 -0.44 3.27
N LEU A 141 3.72 0.79 3.62
CA LEU A 141 4.57 1.96 3.53
C LEU A 141 5.83 1.82 4.39
N ILE A 142 5.71 1.27 5.61
CA ILE A 142 6.84 0.99 6.49
C ILE A 142 7.82 0.00 5.85
N LEU A 143 7.33 -1.12 5.31
CA LEU A 143 8.16 -2.10 4.64
C LEU A 143 8.88 -1.52 3.42
N ASP A 144 8.19 -0.69 2.66
CA ASP A 144 8.78 -0.03 1.50
C ASP A 144 9.80 1.05 1.88
N MET A 145 9.64 1.72 3.02
CA MET A 145 10.69 2.58 3.59
C MET A 145 11.94 1.78 3.95
N LEU A 146 11.79 0.56 4.46
CA LEU A 146 12.90 -0.32 4.82
C LEU A 146 13.61 -0.89 3.59
N SER A 147 12.97 -0.96 2.44
CA SER A 147 13.54 -1.61 1.25
C SER A 147 13.87 -0.66 0.11
N GLY A 148 12.92 0.04 -0.44
CA GLY A 148 13.08 0.80 -1.68
C GLY A 148 12.94 2.31 -1.53
N GLY A 149 12.35 2.75 -0.44
CA GLY A 149 11.97 4.14 -0.19
C GLY A 149 10.68 4.55 -0.91
N VAL A 150 9.90 5.38 -0.24
CA VAL A 150 8.58 5.85 -0.68
C VAL A 150 8.44 7.36 -0.52
N PRO A 151 7.69 8.03 -1.40
CA PRO A 151 7.44 9.46 -1.32
C PRO A 151 6.24 9.73 -0.39
N LEU A 152 6.44 9.56 0.92
CA LEU A 152 5.37 9.65 1.92
C LEU A 152 4.59 10.96 1.89
N LEU A 153 5.26 12.08 1.52
CA LEU A 153 4.74 13.44 1.65
C LEU A 153 4.08 13.98 0.36
N ILE A 154 3.76 13.12 -0.60
CA ILE A 154 2.97 13.56 -1.75
C ILE A 154 1.59 14.06 -1.24
N PRO A 155 1.09 15.22 -1.74
CA PRO A 155 1.57 16.01 -2.88
C PRO A 155 2.61 17.08 -2.57
N PHE A 156 2.98 17.29 -1.31
CA PHE A 156 3.87 18.38 -0.88
C PHE A 156 5.33 18.15 -1.27
N SER A 157 5.78 16.89 -1.25
CA SER A 157 7.14 16.51 -1.63
C SER A 157 7.18 15.15 -2.32
N VAL A 158 7.91 15.08 -3.41
CA VAL A 158 8.18 13.82 -4.13
C VAL A 158 9.48 13.13 -3.66
N ALA A 159 10.12 13.67 -2.62
CA ALA A 159 11.31 13.09 -2.03
C ALA A 159 11.02 11.71 -1.45
N ARG A 160 11.87 10.73 -1.74
CA ARG A 160 11.70 9.37 -1.23
C ARG A 160 12.40 9.21 0.10
N ILE A 161 11.65 8.81 1.11
CA ILE A 161 12.17 8.47 2.43
C ILE A 161 12.52 6.99 2.44
N ARG A 162 13.77 6.68 2.75
CA ARG A 162 14.29 5.32 2.87
C ARG A 162 15.13 5.21 4.13
N VAL A 163 14.81 4.22 4.97
CA VAL A 163 15.51 3.97 6.24
C VAL A 163 16.60 2.90 6.08
N CYS A 164 16.31 1.83 5.33
CA CYS A 164 17.22 0.71 5.13
C CYS A 164 17.32 0.35 3.64
N ASN A 165 18.11 -0.67 3.33
CA ASN A 165 18.31 -1.15 1.95
C ASN A 165 18.15 -2.68 1.88
N PHE A 166 17.01 -3.20 2.36
CA PHE A 166 16.72 -4.62 2.28
C PHE A 166 16.44 -5.05 0.83
N ARG A 167 16.98 -6.21 0.44
CA ARG A 167 16.77 -6.78 -0.89
C ARG A 167 15.54 -7.68 -0.90
N THR A 168 14.68 -7.48 -1.90
CA THR A 168 13.52 -8.34 -2.19
C THR A 168 13.97 -9.76 -2.49
N GLY A 169 13.23 -10.75 -1.95
CA GLY A 169 13.51 -12.16 -2.16
C GLY A 169 14.76 -12.67 -1.46
N GLY A 170 15.46 -11.82 -0.71
CA GLY A 170 16.61 -12.20 0.10
C GLY A 170 16.21 -12.99 1.34
N ILE A 171 17.23 -13.40 2.10
CA ILE A 171 17.04 -14.15 3.36
C ILE A 171 16.19 -13.36 4.35
N MET A 172 16.41 -12.04 4.46
CA MET A 172 15.64 -11.18 5.36
C MET A 172 14.15 -11.11 5.01
N ASP A 173 13.81 -11.05 3.72
CA ASP A 173 12.42 -11.08 3.25
C ASP A 173 11.73 -12.42 3.59
N LYS A 174 12.46 -13.54 3.49
CA LYS A 174 11.97 -14.87 3.86
C LYS A 174 11.81 -15.02 5.38
N LEU A 175 12.81 -14.58 6.15
CA LEU A 175 12.76 -14.59 7.61
C LEU A 175 11.62 -13.71 8.14
N TRP A 176 11.45 -12.51 7.58
CA TRP A 176 10.36 -11.62 7.95
C TRP A 176 8.99 -12.28 7.76
N ARG A 177 8.77 -12.93 6.62
CA ARG A 177 7.52 -13.66 6.36
C ARG A 177 7.33 -14.83 7.33
N LEU A 178 8.40 -15.56 7.65
CA LEU A 178 8.35 -16.65 8.61
C LEU A 178 7.88 -16.13 9.98
N VAL A 179 8.47 -15.04 10.46
CA VAL A 179 8.07 -14.40 11.73
C VAL A 179 6.62 -13.94 11.68
N MET A 180 6.15 -13.38 10.55
CA MET A 180 4.76 -12.90 10.42
C MET A 180 3.71 -14.00 10.30
N TYR A 181 4.09 -15.24 9.97
CA TYR A 181 3.16 -16.36 9.89
C TYR A 181 3.15 -17.24 11.15
N PHE A 182 4.23 -17.25 11.92
CA PHE A 182 4.41 -18.15 13.05
C PHE A 182 4.63 -17.43 14.39
N GLY A 183 4.80 -16.11 14.40
CA GLY A 183 4.88 -15.27 15.60
C GLY A 183 3.52 -14.74 16.01
#